data_69875cc02af9b95e79608e39ee7bfce7
#
_entry.id   69875cc02af9b95e79608e39ee7bfce7
#
_cell.length_a   1.000
_cell.length_b   1.000
_cell.length_c   1.000
_cell.angle_alpha   90.00
_cell.angle_beta   90.00
_cell.angle_gamma   90.00
#
_symmetry.space_group_name_H-M   'P 1'
#
loop_
_entity.id
_entity.type
_entity.pdbx_description
1 polymer ?
#
loop_
_entity_poly.entity_id
_entity_poly.type
_entity_poly.pdbx_seq_one_letter_code
_entity_poly.pdbx_strand_id
1 'polypeptide(L)'
;MIVKVNTGAVCGLEGKSVIVEADFSNGLPSFDVVGLPDATVREAKERVRAALKNSGFEFPAKRAVINLAPADLKKEGTQFDLPIAVSIMAGTGQLKADTDGYMWRFRNEENHLDVKFKIIKDL
;
A
#
# COMPACT_ATOMS: atom_id res chain seq x y z
N MET A 1 8.40 8.13 -11.14
CA MET A 1 7.00 8.52 -10.93
C MET A 1 6.62 8.19 -9.49
N ILE A 2 5.98 9.12 -8.82
CA ILE A 2 5.56 8.97 -7.43
C ILE A 2 4.05 8.93 -7.37
N VAL A 3 3.50 7.93 -6.70
CA VAL A 3 2.07 7.81 -6.42
C VAL A 3 1.87 7.90 -4.91
N LYS A 4 0.89 8.67 -4.48
CA LYS A 4 0.56 8.85 -3.06
C LYS A 4 -0.83 8.28 -2.76
N VAL A 5 -0.91 7.49 -1.70
CA VAL A 5 -2.17 6.97 -1.19
C VAL A 5 -2.30 7.37 0.27
N ASN A 6 -3.36 8.08 0.59
CA ASN A 6 -3.64 8.47 1.96
C ASN A 6 -4.33 7.33 2.71
N THR A 7 -3.82 7.01 3.89
CA THR A 7 -4.39 6.00 4.76
C THR A 7 -4.30 6.43 6.21
N GLY A 8 -4.80 5.62 7.10
CA GLY A 8 -4.72 5.84 8.54
C GLY A 8 -4.11 4.65 9.24
N ALA A 9 -3.50 4.91 10.36
CA ALA A 9 -2.97 3.90 11.28
C ALA A 9 -3.62 4.05 12.64
N VAL A 10 -3.88 2.94 13.29
CA VAL A 10 -4.32 2.91 14.68
C VAL A 10 -3.08 2.76 15.56
N CYS A 11 -2.86 3.77 16.42
CA CYS A 11 -1.77 3.79 17.38
C CYS A 11 -2.37 3.88 18.79
N GLY A 12 -2.50 2.74 19.47
CA GLY A 12 -3.25 2.69 20.72
C GLY A 12 -4.74 3.01 20.48
N LEU A 13 -5.23 4.08 21.09
CA LEU A 13 -6.61 4.56 20.92
C LEU A 13 -6.73 5.71 19.91
N GLU A 14 -5.63 6.11 19.29
CA GLU A 14 -5.60 7.22 18.36
C GLU A 14 -5.49 6.76 16.91
N GLY A 15 -6.23 7.42 16.02
CA GLY A 15 -6.02 7.31 14.59
C GLY A 15 -5.03 8.36 14.12
N LYS A 16 -4.05 7.95 13.32
CA LYS A 16 -3.04 8.85 12.75
C LYS A 16 -3.02 8.72 11.24
N SER A 17 -2.83 9.85 10.55
CA SER A 17 -2.69 9.86 9.10
C SER A 17 -1.34 9.30 8.69
N VAL A 18 -1.35 8.43 7.69
CA VAL A 18 -0.14 7.92 7.04
C VAL A 18 -0.30 8.10 5.54
N ILE A 19 0.77 8.52 4.88
CA ILE A 19 0.81 8.62 3.43
C ILE A 19 1.72 7.53 2.91
N VAL A 20 1.20 6.70 2.04
CA VAL A 20 1.97 5.68 1.32
C VAL A 20 2.44 6.31 0.02
N GLU A 21 3.74 6.49 -0.12
CA GLU A 21 4.37 7.06 -1.30
C GLU A 21 5.11 5.95 -2.04
N ALA A 22 4.66 5.63 -3.24
CA ALA A 22 5.31 4.63 -4.08
C ALA A 22 6.10 5.32 -5.19
N ASP A 23 7.39 5.05 -5.25
CA ASP A 23 8.28 5.56 -6.29
C ASP A 23 8.78 4.41 -7.15
N PHE A 24 8.53 4.50 -8.46
CA PHE A 24 8.94 3.50 -9.43
C PHE A 24 9.99 4.08 -10.35
N SER A 25 11.11 3.37 -10.47
CA SER A 25 12.21 3.78 -11.34
C SER A 25 12.77 2.58 -12.09
N ASN A 26 13.49 2.88 -13.18
CA ASN A 26 14.17 1.86 -13.94
C ASN A 26 15.41 1.39 -13.17
N GLY A 27 15.75 0.12 -13.34
CA GLY A 27 16.89 -0.49 -12.67
C GLY A 27 16.62 -1.96 -12.38
N LEU A 28 17.46 -2.55 -11.56
CA LEU A 28 17.22 -3.92 -11.10
C LEU A 28 15.93 -3.97 -10.30
N PRO A 29 15.03 -4.92 -10.62
CA PRO A 29 13.77 -5.05 -9.89
C PRO A 29 14.01 -5.24 -8.40
N SER A 30 13.34 -4.43 -7.60
CA SER A 30 13.40 -4.51 -6.15
C SER A 30 12.11 -3.94 -5.55
N PHE A 31 11.84 -4.30 -4.31
CA PHE A 31 10.69 -3.82 -3.58
C PHE A 31 11.11 -3.58 -2.13
N ASP A 32 11.23 -2.32 -1.77
CA ASP A 32 11.66 -1.91 -0.43
C ASP A 32 10.58 -1.07 0.23
N VAL A 33 10.38 -1.29 1.54
CA VAL A 33 9.47 -0.50 2.37
C VAL A 33 10.30 0.24 3.42
N VAL A 34 10.15 1.56 3.46
CA VAL A 34 10.86 2.43 4.37
C VAL A 34 9.90 3.32 5.17
N GLY A 35 10.34 3.95 6.23
CA GLY A 35 9.55 4.82 7.09
C GLY A 35 9.18 4.18 8.43
N LEU A 36 10.16 3.64 9.14
CA LEU A 36 10.01 2.93 10.41
C LEU A 36 9.00 1.77 10.36
N PRO A 37 9.10 0.88 9.36
CA PRO A 37 8.26 -0.31 9.34
C PRO A 37 8.75 -1.34 10.37
N ASP A 38 7.82 -1.99 11.07
CA ASP A 38 8.17 -3.18 11.84
C ASP A 38 8.37 -4.39 10.90
N ALA A 39 8.70 -5.55 11.47
CA ALA A 39 8.92 -6.76 10.66
C ALA A 39 7.67 -7.15 9.87
N THR A 40 6.48 -7.04 10.47
CA THR A 40 5.22 -7.38 9.81
C THR A 40 4.93 -6.45 8.64
N VAL A 41 5.18 -5.16 8.79
CA VAL A 41 5.02 -4.19 7.70
C VAL A 41 6.02 -4.47 6.57
N ARG A 42 7.27 -4.80 6.91
CA ARG A 42 8.27 -5.18 5.89
C ARG A 42 7.87 -6.42 5.11
N GLU A 43 7.23 -7.38 5.77
CA GLU A 43 6.72 -8.60 5.13
C GLU A 43 5.52 -8.34 4.21
N ALA A 44 4.90 -7.15 4.29
CA ALA A 44 3.81 -6.78 3.39
C ALA A 44 4.18 -6.95 1.92
N LYS A 45 5.45 -6.74 1.56
CA LYS A 45 5.92 -6.93 0.18
C LYS A 45 5.62 -8.33 -0.35
N GLU A 46 5.78 -9.37 0.47
CA GLU A 46 5.50 -10.74 0.06
C GLU A 46 3.99 -10.99 -0.06
N ARG A 47 3.21 -10.52 0.92
CA ARG A 47 1.75 -10.66 0.89
C ARG A 47 1.13 -9.91 -0.28
N VAL A 48 1.56 -8.68 -0.52
CA VAL A 48 1.06 -7.84 -1.62
C VAL A 48 1.43 -8.45 -2.97
N ARG A 49 2.68 -8.89 -3.12
CA ARG A 49 3.11 -9.54 -4.35
C ARG A 49 2.27 -10.77 -4.67
N ALA A 50 2.07 -11.64 -3.69
CA ALA A 50 1.26 -12.84 -3.86
C ALA A 50 -0.20 -12.50 -4.16
N ALA A 51 -0.78 -11.54 -3.45
CA ALA A 51 -2.17 -11.13 -3.64
C ALA A 51 -2.40 -10.56 -5.05
N LEU A 52 -1.51 -9.70 -5.54
CA LEU A 52 -1.63 -9.13 -6.87
C LEU A 52 -1.52 -10.21 -7.95
N LYS A 53 -0.54 -11.08 -7.85
CA LYS A 53 -0.36 -12.19 -8.81
C LYS A 53 -1.55 -13.14 -8.81
N ASN A 54 -2.04 -13.52 -7.65
CA ASN A 54 -3.18 -14.42 -7.53
C ASN A 54 -4.48 -13.80 -8.00
N SER A 55 -4.55 -12.48 -8.07
CA SER A 55 -5.73 -11.73 -8.54
C SER A 55 -5.64 -11.32 -10.01
N GLY A 56 -4.62 -11.78 -10.73
CA GLY A 56 -4.45 -11.51 -12.16
C GLY A 56 -3.75 -10.20 -12.48
N PHE A 57 -3.16 -9.53 -11.50
CA PHE A 57 -2.37 -8.33 -11.73
C PHE A 57 -0.91 -8.67 -11.97
N GLU A 58 -0.23 -7.75 -12.65
CA GLU A 58 1.21 -7.84 -12.83
C GLU A 58 1.93 -7.07 -11.73
N PHE A 59 2.97 -7.69 -11.19
CA PHE A 59 3.90 -7.00 -10.32
C PHE A 59 4.99 -6.35 -11.17
N PRO A 60 5.31 -5.05 -10.97
CA PRO A 60 6.20 -4.33 -11.88
C PRO A 60 7.65 -4.87 -11.80
N ALA A 61 8.26 -5.05 -12.98
CA ALA A 61 9.68 -5.37 -13.10
C ALA A 61 10.52 -4.09 -13.03
N LYS A 62 10.33 -3.31 -11.98
CA LYS A 62 10.98 -2.02 -11.74
C LYS A 62 11.48 -1.96 -10.31
N ARG A 63 12.36 -1.00 -10.06
CA ARG A 63 12.71 -0.66 -8.69
C ARG A 63 11.55 0.10 -8.05
N ALA A 64 10.95 -0.50 -7.03
CA ALA A 64 9.85 0.10 -6.28
C ALA A 64 10.31 0.39 -4.86
N VAL A 65 10.15 1.64 -4.43
CA VAL A 65 10.38 2.07 -3.05
C VAL A 65 9.08 2.60 -2.49
N ILE A 66 8.60 1.99 -1.43
CA ILE A 66 7.40 2.41 -0.72
C ILE A 66 7.82 3.12 0.55
N ASN A 67 7.54 4.41 0.61
CA ASN A 67 7.82 5.22 1.80
C ASN A 67 6.53 5.45 2.56
N LEU A 68 6.53 5.11 3.85
CA LEU A 68 5.41 5.32 4.75
C LEU A 68 5.67 6.58 5.58
N ALA A 69 5.03 7.68 5.22
CA ALA A 69 5.20 8.96 5.90
C ALA A 69 4.11 9.18 6.97
N PRO A 70 4.38 9.81 8.10
CA PRO A 70 5.64 10.47 8.45
C PRO A 70 6.72 9.50 8.91
N ALA A 71 7.98 9.89 8.73
CA ALA A 71 9.13 9.03 9.03
C ALA A 71 9.36 8.79 10.53
N ASP A 72 8.83 9.65 11.39
CA ASP A 72 8.99 9.56 12.85
C ASP A 72 7.90 8.70 13.52
N LEU A 73 6.90 8.28 12.78
CA LEU A 73 5.84 7.39 13.26
C LEU A 73 6.19 5.94 12.94
N LYS A 74 6.23 5.10 13.97
CA LYS A 74 6.43 3.66 13.81
C LYS A 74 5.19 3.01 13.21
N LYS A 75 5.37 2.20 12.16
CA LYS A 75 4.28 1.50 11.48
C LYS A 75 4.30 0.02 11.86
N GLU A 76 3.13 -0.51 12.22
CA GLU A 76 2.99 -1.85 12.77
C GLU A 76 1.85 -2.62 12.09
N GLY A 77 1.99 -3.93 12.03
CA GLY A 77 0.93 -4.84 11.65
C GLY A 77 0.67 -4.93 10.15
N THR A 78 -0.55 -5.37 9.80
CA THR A 78 -0.95 -5.65 8.41
C THR A 78 -1.81 -4.54 7.79
N GLN A 79 -2.02 -3.46 8.52
CA GLN A 79 -2.94 -2.38 8.12
C GLN A 79 -2.49 -1.60 6.87
N PHE A 80 -1.25 -1.74 6.45
CA PHE A 80 -0.71 -1.05 5.27
C PHE A 80 -0.70 -1.91 4.00
N ASP A 81 -1.06 -3.18 4.08
CA ASP A 81 -1.03 -4.09 2.92
C ASP A 81 -1.89 -3.58 1.77
N LEU A 82 -3.14 -3.21 2.06
CA LEU A 82 -4.05 -2.71 1.02
C LEU A 82 -3.60 -1.38 0.40
N PRO A 83 -3.27 -0.34 1.19
CA PRO A 83 -2.78 0.90 0.58
C PRO A 83 -1.47 0.72 -0.20
N ILE A 84 -0.60 -0.19 0.20
CA ILE A 84 0.60 -0.53 -0.59
C ILE A 84 0.19 -1.18 -1.92
N ALA A 85 -0.73 -2.14 -1.90
CA ALA A 85 -1.24 -2.78 -3.11
C ALA A 85 -1.89 -1.77 -4.05
N VAL A 86 -2.70 -0.86 -3.52
CA VAL A 86 -3.34 0.21 -4.29
C VAL A 86 -2.30 1.12 -4.94
N SER A 87 -1.26 1.49 -4.20
CA SER A 87 -0.18 2.34 -4.73
C SER A 87 0.55 1.68 -5.90
N ILE A 88 0.76 0.38 -5.84
CA ILE A 88 1.39 -0.38 -6.92
C ILE A 88 0.47 -0.45 -8.15
N MET A 89 -0.79 -0.77 -7.95
CA MET A 89 -1.76 -0.84 -9.05
C MET A 89 -1.95 0.51 -9.73
N ALA A 90 -2.04 1.59 -8.96
CA ALA A 90 -2.17 2.93 -9.50
C ALA A 90 -0.89 3.38 -10.23
N GLY A 91 0.27 3.12 -9.64
CA GLY A 91 1.55 3.50 -10.21
C GLY A 91 1.93 2.75 -11.49
N THR A 92 1.38 1.57 -11.70
CA THR A 92 1.60 0.77 -12.90
C THR A 92 0.48 0.90 -13.93
N GLY A 93 -0.49 1.78 -13.69
CA GLY A 93 -1.61 2.01 -14.60
C GLY A 93 -2.67 0.91 -14.61
N GLN A 94 -2.58 -0.06 -13.73
CA GLN A 94 -3.55 -1.16 -13.62
C GLN A 94 -4.82 -0.74 -12.90
N LEU A 95 -4.76 0.33 -12.12
CA LEU A 95 -5.89 0.95 -11.44
C LEU A 95 -5.92 2.43 -11.82
N LYS A 96 -7.03 2.87 -12.41
CA LYS A 96 -7.28 4.28 -12.69
C LYS A 96 -8.11 4.84 -11.54
N ALA A 97 -7.43 5.40 -10.54
CA ALA A 97 -8.09 6.06 -9.43
C ALA A 97 -7.33 7.33 -9.10
N ASP A 98 -8.07 8.36 -8.74
CA ASP A 98 -7.49 9.54 -8.13
C ASP A 98 -7.15 9.16 -6.68
N THR A 99 -5.86 8.95 -6.43
CA THR A 99 -5.36 8.58 -5.11
C THR A 99 -5.06 9.78 -4.23
N ASP A 100 -5.01 11.00 -4.80
CA ASP A 100 -4.60 12.21 -4.08
C ASP A 100 -5.67 12.73 -3.12
N GLY A 101 -6.94 12.56 -3.46
CA GLY A 101 -8.05 13.02 -2.64
C GLY A 101 -8.64 11.97 -1.69
N TYR A 102 -8.24 10.72 -1.82
CA TYR A 102 -8.84 9.64 -1.05
C TYR A 102 -8.02 9.30 0.19
N MET A 103 -8.63 9.59 1.33
CA MET A 103 -8.23 8.92 2.56
C MET A 103 -8.99 7.60 2.58
N TRP A 104 -8.28 6.48 2.51
CA TRP A 104 -8.86 5.15 2.68
C TRP A 104 -9.27 5.01 4.14
N ARG A 105 -10.49 5.45 4.44
CA ARG A 105 -11.08 5.32 5.76
C ARG A 105 -11.73 3.95 5.84
N PHE A 106 -11.10 3.08 6.53
CA PHE A 106 -11.72 1.84 6.95
C PHE A 106 -12.61 2.15 8.13
N ARG A 107 -13.88 2.42 7.86
CA ARG A 107 -14.84 2.82 8.91
C ARG A 107 -15.21 1.66 9.82
N ASN A 108 -15.09 0.43 9.33
CA ASN A 108 -15.22 -0.79 10.11
C ASN A 108 -14.50 -1.93 9.39
N GLU A 109 -14.26 -3.04 10.09
CA GLU A 109 -13.53 -4.17 9.54
C GLU A 109 -14.25 -4.83 8.36
N GLU A 110 -15.58 -4.88 8.39
CA GLU A 110 -16.36 -5.44 7.29
C GLU A 110 -16.17 -4.66 6.00
N ASN A 111 -16.30 -3.34 6.06
CA ASN A 111 -16.08 -2.47 4.91
C ASN A 111 -14.63 -2.55 4.42
N HIS A 112 -13.70 -2.69 5.33
CA HIS A 112 -12.29 -2.86 4.99
C HIS A 112 -12.06 -4.15 4.19
N LEU A 113 -12.61 -5.26 4.67
CA LEU A 113 -12.48 -6.55 3.98
C LEU A 113 -13.16 -6.52 2.61
N ASP A 114 -14.34 -5.91 2.52
CA ASP A 114 -15.07 -5.78 1.26
C ASP A 114 -14.30 -4.93 0.24
N VAL A 115 -13.76 -3.81 0.66
CA VAL A 115 -12.95 -2.95 -0.21
C VAL A 115 -11.69 -3.69 -0.66
N LYS A 116 -10.99 -4.35 0.25
CA LYS A 116 -9.80 -5.15 -0.08
C LYS A 116 -10.12 -6.24 -1.10
N PHE A 117 -11.19 -6.98 -0.85
CA PHE A 117 -11.63 -8.05 -1.74
C PHE A 117 -12.04 -7.51 -3.11
N LYS A 118 -12.79 -6.44 -3.16
CA LYS A 118 -13.26 -5.83 -4.40
C LYS A 118 -12.11 -5.31 -5.25
N ILE A 119 -11.18 -4.58 -4.67
CA ILE A 119 -10.01 -4.06 -5.40
C ILE A 119 -9.16 -5.20 -5.94
N ILE A 120 -8.94 -6.25 -5.16
CA ILE A 120 -8.11 -7.39 -5.58
C ILE A 120 -8.82 -8.27 -6.60
N LYS A 121 -10.14 -8.36 -6.55
CA LYS A 121 -10.90 -9.28 -7.38
C LYS A 121 -11.48 -8.68 -8.66
N ASP A 122 -11.89 -7.42 -8.63
CA ASP A 122 -12.66 -6.80 -9.73
C ASP A 122 -11.81 -6.00 -10.71
N LEU A 123 -10.53 -5.93 -10.48
CA LEU A 123 -9.62 -5.31 -11.42
C LEU A 123 -9.04 -6.34 -12.37
#